data_543148fdacacef54c4688eae6e6ef98b
#
_entry.id   543148fdacacef54c4688eae6e6ef98b
#
_cell.length_a   1.000
_cell.length_b   1.000
_cell.length_c   1.000
_cell.angle_alpha   90.00
_cell.angle_beta   90.00
_cell.angle_gamma   90.00
#
_symmetry.space_group_name_H-M   'P 1'
#
loop_
_entity.id
_entity.type
_entity.pdbx_description
1 polymer ?
#
loop_
_entity_poly.entity_id
_entity_poly.type
_entity_poly.pdbx_seq_one_letter_code
_entity_poly.pdbx_strand_id
1 'polypeptide(L)'
;PGQVRRGLPANAPQQGEPFDRVLQDLDDLILPGITHWQSPNFFAYWPANASGPSILGDLLSSGFGVQGMLWSTSPAATELETVVVDWMVDVTGVAE
;
A
#
# COMPACT_ATOMS: atom_id res chain seq x y z
N PRO A 1 -7.93 -15.86 -17.31
CA PRO A 1 -8.84 -15.11 -16.44
C PRO A 1 -9.63 -16.05 -15.51
N GLY A 2 -9.88 -15.63 -14.27
CA GLY A 2 -10.68 -16.39 -13.31
C GLY A 2 -9.97 -17.50 -12.54
N GLN A 3 -8.69 -17.69 -12.71
CA GLN A 3 -7.93 -18.72 -11.98
C GLN A 3 -7.92 -18.45 -10.46
N VAL A 4 -7.59 -17.25 -10.05
CA VAL A 4 -7.62 -16.85 -8.62
C VAL A 4 -9.01 -17.03 -8.05
N ARG A 5 -10.04 -16.55 -8.75
CA ARG A 5 -11.44 -16.69 -8.30
C ARG A 5 -11.85 -18.14 -8.07
N ARG A 6 -11.37 -19.08 -8.89
CA ARG A 6 -11.69 -20.51 -8.71
C ARG A 6 -10.99 -21.14 -7.50
N GLY A 7 -9.89 -20.58 -7.07
CA GLY A 7 -9.18 -21.01 -5.87
C GLY A 7 -9.74 -20.45 -4.56
N LEU A 8 -10.58 -19.40 -4.65
CA LEU A 8 -11.19 -18.78 -3.48
C LEU A 8 -12.58 -19.36 -3.17
N PRO A 9 -13.01 -19.36 -1.89
CA PRO A 9 -14.36 -19.78 -1.51
C PRO A 9 -15.44 -18.98 -2.25
N ALA A 10 -16.53 -19.66 -2.64
CA ALA A 10 -17.65 -19.01 -3.32
C ALA A 10 -18.45 -18.06 -2.40
N ASN A 11 -18.45 -18.34 -1.11
CA ASN A 11 -19.15 -17.57 -0.08
C ASN A 11 -18.16 -17.05 0.97
N ALA A 12 -18.53 -15.99 1.66
CA ALA A 12 -17.76 -15.49 2.80
C ALA A 12 -17.60 -16.58 3.88
N PRO A 13 -16.42 -16.73 4.48
CA PRO A 13 -16.21 -17.68 5.55
C PRO A 13 -17.10 -17.36 6.75
N GLN A 14 -17.69 -18.39 7.35
CA GLN A 14 -18.56 -18.24 8.52
C GLN A 14 -17.79 -18.23 9.84
N GLN A 15 -16.51 -18.58 9.80
CA GLN A 15 -15.61 -18.65 10.96
C GLN A 15 -14.25 -18.07 10.57
N GLY A 16 -13.53 -17.56 11.57
CA GLY A 16 -12.15 -17.11 11.38
C GLY A 16 -11.22 -18.29 11.11
N GLU A 17 -10.16 -18.04 10.38
CA GLU A 17 -9.10 -19.00 10.09
C GLU A 17 -7.78 -18.58 10.76
N PRO A 18 -6.87 -19.51 11.02
CA PRO A 18 -5.52 -19.17 11.49
C PRO A 18 -4.80 -18.27 10.49
N PHE A 19 -4.04 -17.30 11.01
CA PHE A 19 -3.34 -16.33 10.15
C PHE A 19 -2.35 -16.99 9.18
N ASP A 20 -1.71 -18.08 9.58
CA ASP A 20 -0.83 -18.85 8.70
C ASP A 20 -1.55 -19.38 7.45
N ARG A 21 -2.84 -19.71 7.58
CA ARG A 21 -3.67 -20.13 6.44
C ARG A 21 -3.89 -18.97 5.47
N VAL A 22 -4.13 -17.77 5.99
CA VAL A 22 -4.27 -16.56 5.18
C VAL A 22 -2.98 -16.23 4.43
N LEU A 23 -1.82 -16.39 5.09
CA LEU A 23 -0.51 -16.22 4.44
C LEU A 23 -0.27 -17.28 3.36
N GLN A 24 -0.67 -18.52 3.58
CA GLN A 24 -0.57 -19.57 2.57
C GLN A 24 -1.41 -19.26 1.32
N ASP A 25 -2.63 -18.75 1.48
CA ASP A 25 -3.46 -18.33 0.35
C ASP A 25 -2.84 -17.15 -0.42
N LEU A 26 -2.13 -16.25 0.27
CA LEU A 26 -1.34 -15.20 -0.37
C LEU A 26 -0.27 -15.82 -1.29
N ASP A 27 0.51 -16.77 -0.78
CA ASP A 27 1.61 -17.40 -1.53
C ASP A 27 1.10 -18.26 -2.68
N ASP A 28 0.07 -19.06 -2.45
CA ASP A 28 -0.41 -20.08 -3.40
C ASP A 28 -1.36 -19.52 -4.47
N LEU A 29 -2.17 -18.52 -4.12
CA LEU A 29 -3.22 -18.01 -5.00
C LEU A 29 -2.99 -16.58 -5.48
N ILE A 30 -2.56 -15.68 -4.60
CA ILE A 30 -2.50 -14.25 -4.91
C ILE A 30 -1.20 -13.88 -5.62
N LEU A 31 -0.04 -14.21 -5.03
CA LEU A 31 1.26 -13.86 -5.60
C LEU A 31 1.49 -14.38 -7.03
N PRO A 32 1.09 -15.62 -7.38
CA PRO A 32 1.19 -16.09 -8.76
C PRO A 32 0.28 -15.36 -9.75
N GLY A 33 -0.77 -14.70 -9.24
CA GLY A 33 -1.77 -14.00 -10.05
C GLY A 33 -1.53 -12.50 -10.24
N ILE A 34 -0.60 -11.89 -9.50
CA ILE A 34 -0.31 -10.46 -9.63
C ILE A 34 0.72 -10.18 -10.72
N THR A 35 0.64 -9.00 -11.32
CA THR A 35 1.69 -8.49 -12.19
C THR A 35 2.75 -7.82 -11.33
N HIS A 36 3.97 -8.34 -11.33
CA HIS A 36 5.06 -7.87 -10.48
C HIS A 36 5.69 -6.60 -11.04
N TRP A 37 5.10 -5.44 -10.75
CA TRP A 37 5.55 -4.13 -11.21
C TRP A 37 6.96 -3.75 -10.72
N GLN A 38 7.43 -4.36 -9.63
CA GLN A 38 8.78 -4.18 -9.09
C GLN A 38 9.83 -5.13 -9.72
N SER A 39 9.41 -5.95 -10.69
CA SER A 39 10.35 -6.82 -11.41
C SER A 39 11.29 -5.99 -12.27
N PRO A 40 12.60 -6.31 -12.28
CA PRO A 40 13.57 -5.65 -13.18
C PRO A 40 13.27 -5.89 -14.67
N ASN A 41 12.40 -6.84 -14.99
CA ASN A 41 11.94 -7.12 -16.35
C ASN A 41 10.59 -6.48 -16.71
N PHE A 42 10.05 -5.62 -15.85
CA PHE A 42 8.81 -4.89 -16.11
C PHE A 42 9.12 -3.56 -16.79
N PHE A 43 8.81 -3.44 -18.08
CA PHE A 43 9.11 -2.28 -18.91
C PHE A 43 7.87 -1.50 -19.38
N ALA A 44 6.71 -1.81 -18.81
CA ALA A 44 5.46 -1.13 -19.13
C ALA A 44 5.14 -0.03 -18.12
N TYR A 45 4.49 1.03 -18.58
CA TYR A 45 4.04 2.17 -17.76
C TYR A 45 5.18 2.87 -16.99
N TRP A 46 4.88 3.50 -15.88
CA TRP A 46 5.81 4.15 -14.95
C TRP A 46 5.59 3.64 -13.52
N PRO A 47 6.20 2.52 -13.13
CA PRO A 47 6.06 2.00 -11.79
C PRO A 47 6.75 2.94 -10.78
N ALA A 48 6.07 3.21 -9.67
CA ALA A 48 6.68 3.87 -8.53
C ALA A 48 7.65 2.93 -7.83
N ASN A 49 8.78 3.47 -7.36
CA ASN A 49 9.71 2.71 -6.53
C ASN A 49 9.15 2.54 -5.12
N ALA A 50 9.36 1.35 -4.56
CA ALA A 50 9.17 1.11 -3.13
C ALA A 50 10.52 1.19 -2.42
N SER A 51 10.54 1.78 -1.23
CA SER A 51 11.70 1.78 -0.35
C SER A 51 11.32 1.20 1.02
N GLY A 52 12.29 0.67 1.75
CA GLY A 52 12.04 0.18 3.11
C GLY A 52 11.33 1.22 3.99
N PRO A 53 11.80 2.47 4.07
CA PRO A 53 11.12 3.53 4.83
C PRO A 53 9.69 3.81 4.36
N SER A 54 9.40 3.81 3.05
CA SER A 54 8.03 4.06 2.55
C SER A 54 7.07 2.93 2.92
N ILE A 55 7.52 1.68 2.84
CA ILE A 55 6.72 0.52 3.26
C ILE A 55 6.42 0.57 4.76
N LEU A 56 7.41 0.92 5.57
CA LEU A 56 7.20 1.08 7.02
C LEU A 56 6.29 2.26 7.35
N GLY A 57 6.39 3.37 6.62
CA GLY A 57 5.51 4.52 6.75
C GLY A 57 4.04 4.15 6.48
N ASP A 58 3.80 3.40 5.43
CA ASP A 58 2.47 2.89 5.05
C ASP A 58 1.91 1.94 6.11
N LEU A 59 2.74 1.01 6.61
CA LEU A 59 2.38 0.10 7.69
C LEU A 59 1.98 0.87 8.97
N LEU A 60 2.74 1.88 9.37
CA LEU A 60 2.46 2.69 10.54
C LEU A 60 1.18 3.52 10.36
N SER A 61 1.01 4.14 9.20
CA SER A 61 -0.19 4.91 8.84
C SER A 61 -1.45 4.05 8.95
N SER A 62 -1.40 2.85 8.38
CA SER A 62 -2.50 1.88 8.48
C SER A 62 -2.73 1.39 9.91
N GLY A 63 -1.65 1.11 10.64
CA GLY A 63 -1.71 0.63 12.02
C GLY A 63 -2.29 1.64 13.01
N PHE A 64 -1.97 2.92 12.83
CA PHE A 64 -2.53 4.01 13.65
C PHE A 64 -3.93 4.45 13.22
N GLY A 65 -4.37 4.08 12.02
CA GLY A 65 -5.65 4.51 11.47
C GLY A 65 -5.75 6.02 11.27
N VAL A 66 -4.65 6.66 10.87
CA VAL A 66 -4.56 8.12 10.72
C VAL A 66 -5.56 8.60 9.65
N GLN A 67 -6.31 9.65 9.98
CA GLN A 67 -7.23 10.32 9.07
C GLN A 67 -6.76 11.76 8.81
N GLY A 68 -6.02 11.93 7.71
CA GLY A 68 -5.43 13.22 7.32
C GLY A 68 -6.35 14.17 6.55
N MET A 69 -7.69 13.97 6.57
CA MET A 69 -8.64 14.79 5.82
C MET A 69 -8.70 16.25 6.27
N LEU A 70 -8.58 16.46 7.58
CA LEU A 70 -8.71 17.77 8.21
C LEU A 70 -7.68 17.89 9.32
N TRP A 71 -7.25 19.13 9.60
CA TRP A 71 -6.37 19.41 10.72
C TRP A 71 -6.94 18.87 12.05
N SER A 72 -8.24 19.01 12.27
CA SER A 72 -8.90 18.55 13.50
C SER A 72 -8.94 17.02 13.67
N THR A 73 -8.88 16.27 12.58
CA THR A 73 -8.88 14.80 12.63
C THR A 73 -7.49 14.21 12.80
N SER A 74 -6.46 14.92 12.41
CA SER A 74 -5.06 14.57 12.67
C SER A 74 -4.15 15.80 12.52
N PRO A 75 -3.97 16.60 13.58
CA PRO A 75 -3.11 17.78 13.53
C PRO A 75 -1.69 17.44 13.10
N ALA A 76 -1.09 16.41 13.68
CA ALA A 76 0.27 16.00 13.36
C ALA A 76 0.44 15.55 11.90
N ALA A 77 -0.53 14.84 11.33
CA ALA A 77 -0.46 14.43 9.93
C ALA A 77 -0.53 15.62 8.98
N THR A 78 -1.42 16.58 9.25
CA THR A 78 -1.56 17.81 8.45
C THR A 78 -0.31 18.69 8.51
N GLU A 79 0.27 18.87 9.71
CA GLU A 79 1.50 19.63 9.85
C GLU A 79 2.69 18.95 9.17
N LEU A 80 2.80 17.62 9.28
CA LEU A 80 3.84 16.86 8.58
C LEU A 80 3.68 16.95 7.06
N GLU A 81 2.46 16.84 6.55
CA GLU A 81 2.17 17.02 5.11
C GLU A 81 2.62 18.39 4.62
N THR A 82 2.29 19.47 5.35
CA THR A 82 2.70 20.83 5.02
C THR A 82 4.21 20.93 4.90
N VAL A 83 4.95 20.45 5.90
CA VAL A 83 6.42 20.48 5.91
C VAL A 83 7.01 19.69 4.73
N VAL A 84 6.47 18.52 4.43
CA VAL A 84 6.95 17.69 3.30
C VAL A 84 6.66 18.36 1.97
N VAL A 85 5.49 18.98 1.82
CA VAL A 85 5.15 19.74 0.60
C VAL A 85 6.09 20.93 0.41
N ASP A 86 6.39 21.67 1.46
CA ASP A 86 7.35 22.77 1.41
C ASP A 86 8.74 22.28 0.96
N TRP A 87 9.22 21.17 1.51
CA TRP A 87 10.47 20.55 1.06
C TRP A 87 10.45 20.14 -0.42
N MET A 88 9.30 19.64 -0.92
CA MET A 88 9.16 19.29 -2.33
C MET A 88 9.21 20.52 -3.23
N VAL A 89 8.60 21.63 -2.81
CA VAL A 89 8.70 22.93 -3.51
C VAL A 89 10.16 23.38 -3.59
N ASP A 90 10.87 23.36 -2.48
CA ASP A 90 12.30 23.73 -2.43
C ASP A 90 13.16 22.87 -3.37
N VAL A 91 12.98 21.54 -3.34
CA VAL A 91 13.77 20.60 -4.14
C VAL A 91 13.48 20.73 -5.63
N THR A 92 12.21 20.98 -6.00
CA THR A 92 11.79 21.07 -7.40
C THR A 92 12.00 22.47 -8.00
N GLY A 93 12.23 23.49 -7.17
CA GLY A 93 12.37 24.87 -7.62
C GLY A 93 11.10 25.45 -8.24
N VAL A 94 9.93 24.90 -7.93
CA VAL A 94 8.64 25.46 -8.33
C VAL A 94 8.44 26.73 -7.52
N ALA A 95 8.43 27.90 -8.20
CA ALA A 95 8.13 29.16 -7.56
C ALA A 95 6.68 29.18 -7.06
N GLU A 96 6.46 29.83 -5.89
CA GLU A 96 5.14 30.10 -5.36
C GLU A 96 4.26 30.90 -6.32
#